data_2a7548a6888dbf92f6fcb8a6eed25b7d
#
_entry.id   2a7548a6888dbf92f6fcb8a6eed25b7d
#
_cell.length_a   1.000
_cell.length_b   1.000
_cell.length_c   1.000
_cell.angle_alpha   90.00
_cell.angle_beta   90.00
_cell.angle_gamma   90.00
#
_symmetry.space_group_name_H-M   'P 1'
#
loop_
_entity.id
_entity.type
_entity.pdbx_description
1 polymer ?
#
loop_
_entity_poly.entity_id
_entity_poly.type
_entity_poly.pdbx_seq_one_letter_code
_entity_poly.pdbx_strand_id
1 'polypeptide(L)' 'MRPEDLIPDVRDGLTRVERIVLWVLAEIQAERGGRNVPTAELYGRVVEHLDLRPEELSAILARLGAMKR' A
#
# COMPACT_ATOMS: atom_id res chain seq x y z
N MET A 1 14.21 2.85 1.38
CA MET A 1 13.38 2.92 0.15
C MET A 1 14.21 3.60 -0.94
N ARG A 2 14.26 3.01 -2.12
CA ARG A 2 15.07 3.53 -3.23
C ARG A 2 14.29 4.59 -4.01
N PRO A 3 14.97 5.58 -4.62
CA PRO A 3 14.26 6.59 -5.43
C PRO A 3 13.40 5.98 -6.53
N GLU A 4 13.85 4.92 -7.19
CA GLU A 4 13.09 4.27 -8.26
C GLU A 4 11.78 3.66 -7.77
N ASP A 5 11.66 3.34 -6.47
CA ASP A 5 10.42 2.79 -5.89
C ASP A 5 9.34 3.87 -5.77
N LEU A 6 9.71 5.14 -5.90
CA LEU A 6 8.81 6.28 -5.78
C LEU A 6 8.40 6.85 -7.14
N ILE A 7 8.88 6.25 -8.25
CA ILE A 7 8.54 6.70 -9.60
C ILE A 7 7.23 6.03 -10.03
N PRO A 8 6.19 6.82 -10.35
CA PRO A 8 4.92 6.25 -10.81
C PRO A 8 5.08 5.52 -12.13
N ASP A 9 4.40 4.38 -12.25
CA ASP A 9 4.37 3.63 -13.51
C ASP A 9 3.55 4.42 -14.54
N VAL A 10 4.02 4.45 -15.78
CA VAL A 10 3.35 5.17 -16.87
C VAL A 10 1.99 4.57 -17.22
N ARG A 11 1.74 3.32 -16.88
CA ARG A 11 0.50 2.62 -17.20
C ARG A 11 -0.65 2.98 -16.28
N ASP A 12 -0.40 3.15 -14.98
CA ASP A 12 -1.45 3.34 -13.99
C ASP A 12 -1.16 4.44 -12.95
N GLY A 13 0.00 5.08 -13.06
CA GLY A 13 0.40 6.15 -12.14
C GLY A 13 0.78 5.67 -10.74
N LEU A 14 0.88 4.36 -10.52
CA LEU A 14 1.25 3.82 -9.21
C LEU A 14 2.75 3.65 -9.10
N THR A 15 3.30 3.96 -7.93
CA THR A 15 4.69 3.64 -7.59
C THR A 15 4.77 2.15 -7.23
N ARG A 16 5.99 1.62 -7.24
CA ARG A 16 6.23 0.26 -6.79
C ARG A 16 5.78 0.05 -5.34
N VAL A 17 6.02 1.04 -4.48
CA VAL A 17 5.60 1.01 -3.09
C VAL A 17 4.08 0.90 -2.99
N GLU A 18 3.37 1.70 -3.77
CA GLU A 18 1.91 1.68 -3.79
C GLU A 18 1.37 0.33 -4.27
N ARG A 19 2.01 -0.28 -5.27
CA ARG A 19 1.62 -1.62 -5.75
C ARG A 19 1.78 -2.67 -4.66
N ILE A 20 2.88 -2.63 -3.92
CA ILE A 20 3.12 -3.58 -2.83
C ILE A 20 2.07 -3.41 -1.74
N VAL A 21 1.75 -2.18 -1.38
CA VAL A 21 0.70 -1.90 -0.39
C VAL A 21 -0.64 -2.46 -0.85
N LEU A 22 -1.02 -2.22 -2.10
CA LEU A 22 -2.27 -2.74 -2.65
C LEU A 22 -2.29 -4.26 -2.70
N TRP A 23 -1.18 -4.88 -3.07
CA TRP A 23 -1.08 -6.33 -3.11
C TRP A 23 -1.26 -6.94 -1.71
N VAL A 24 -0.56 -6.40 -0.71
CA VAL A 24 -0.70 -6.86 0.67
C VAL A 24 -2.12 -6.66 1.17
N LEU A 25 -2.71 -5.51 0.89
CA LEU A 25 -4.09 -5.23 1.27
C LEU A 25 -5.06 -6.26 0.66
N ALA A 26 -4.88 -6.57 -0.62
CA ALA A 26 -5.72 -7.56 -1.30
C ALA A 26 -5.57 -8.95 -0.67
N GLU A 27 -4.36 -9.34 -0.28
CA GLU A 27 -4.13 -10.61 0.39
C GLU A 27 -4.87 -10.69 1.73
N ILE A 28 -4.78 -9.64 2.55
CA ILE A 28 -5.44 -9.61 3.85
C ILE A 28 -6.96 -9.61 3.67
N GLN A 29 -7.47 -8.85 2.71
CA GLN A 29 -8.90 -8.82 2.42
C GLN A 29 -9.41 -10.20 1.98
N ALA A 30 -8.65 -10.92 1.19
CA ALA A 30 -9.00 -12.27 0.78
C ALA A 30 -9.05 -13.22 1.97
N GLU A 31 -8.10 -13.11 2.91
CA GLU A 31 -8.10 -13.91 4.13
C GLU A 31 -9.33 -13.62 5.01
N ARG A 32 -9.84 -12.39 4.96
CA ARG A 32 -10.95 -11.92 5.80
C ARG A 32 -12.30 -11.92 5.10
N GLY A 33 -12.39 -12.46 3.89
CA GLY A 33 -13.63 -12.46 3.14
C GLY A 33 -14.10 -11.08 2.69
N GLY A 34 -13.16 -10.18 2.39
CA GLY A 34 -13.46 -8.85 1.89
C GLY A 34 -13.76 -7.80 2.98
N ARG A 35 -13.56 -8.14 4.26
CA ARG A 35 -13.79 -7.20 5.36
C ARG A 35 -12.71 -6.12 5.41
N ASN A 36 -13.06 -5.01 6.05
CA ASN A 36 -12.11 -3.92 6.29
C ASN A 36 -10.89 -4.41 7.05
N VAL A 37 -9.73 -3.88 6.66
CA VAL A 37 -8.45 -4.23 7.27
C VAL A 37 -8.00 -3.06 8.15
N PRO A 38 -7.74 -3.28 9.45
CA PRO A 38 -7.18 -2.24 10.29
C PRO A 38 -5.81 -1.79 9.76
N THR A 39 -5.57 -0.49 9.79
CA THR A 39 -4.31 0.08 9.29
C THR A 39 -3.09 -0.50 10.01
N ALA A 40 -3.21 -0.74 11.32
CA ALA A 40 -2.11 -1.33 12.10
C ALA A 40 -1.72 -2.72 11.60
N GLU A 41 -2.69 -3.55 11.22
CA GLU A 41 -2.43 -4.87 10.67
C GLU A 41 -1.81 -4.77 9.28
N LEU A 42 -2.32 -3.88 8.45
CA LEU A 42 -1.77 -3.63 7.13
C LEU A 42 -0.30 -3.19 7.25
N TYR A 43 -0.02 -2.26 8.16
CA TYR A 43 1.34 -1.79 8.39
C TYR A 43 2.26 -2.95 8.80
N GLY A 44 1.82 -3.79 9.75
CA GLY A 44 2.61 -4.93 10.20
C GLY A 44 2.97 -5.89 9.08
N ARG A 45 2.08 -6.08 8.10
CA ARG A 45 2.35 -6.92 6.93
C ARG A 45 3.24 -6.23 5.91
N VAL A 46 3.01 -4.94 5.67
CA VAL A 46 3.76 -4.18 4.66
C VAL A 46 5.23 -4.04 5.04
N VAL A 47 5.55 -3.87 6.33
CA VAL A 47 6.93 -3.73 6.77
C VAL A 47 7.75 -5.01 6.58
N GLU A 48 7.12 -6.15 6.35
CA GLU A 48 7.82 -7.39 6.00
C GLU A 48 8.40 -7.31 4.59
N HIS A 49 7.87 -6.44 3.74
CA HIS A 49 8.29 -6.28 2.35
C HIS A 49 9.02 -4.96 2.09
N LEU A 50 8.72 -3.93 2.87
CA LEU A 50 9.21 -2.57 2.67
C LEU A 50 9.66 -1.96 3.98
N ASP A 51 10.74 -1.19 3.94
CA ASP A 51 11.16 -0.35 5.06
C ASP A 51 10.37 0.96 5.00
N LEU A 52 9.33 1.06 5.80
CA LEU A 52 8.31 2.10 5.69
C LEU A 52 7.89 2.56 7.08
N ARG A 53 7.68 3.86 7.26
CA ARG A 53 7.17 4.41 8.51
C ARG A 53 5.65 4.45 8.52
N PRO A 54 5.01 4.43 9.71
CA PRO A 54 3.54 4.50 9.79
C PRO A 54 2.96 5.71 9.07
N GLU A 55 3.56 6.89 9.21
CA GLU A 55 3.08 8.12 8.55
C GLU A 55 3.23 8.04 7.03
N GLU A 56 4.22 7.31 6.53
CA GLU A 56 4.38 7.10 5.09
C GLU A 56 3.27 6.22 4.56
N LEU A 57 2.90 5.17 5.29
CA LEU A 57 1.78 4.32 4.90
C LEU A 57 0.48 5.11 4.89
N SER A 58 0.25 5.94 5.90
CA SER A 58 -0.96 6.79 5.96
C SER A 58 -1.06 7.71 4.75
N ALA A 59 0.05 8.32 4.34
CA ALA A 59 0.10 9.17 3.15
C ALA A 59 -0.20 8.38 1.88
N ILE A 60 0.34 7.17 1.77
CA ILE A 60 0.09 6.30 0.62
C ILE A 60 -1.39 5.91 0.54
N LEU A 61 -1.99 5.53 1.67
CA LEU A 61 -3.40 5.15 1.70
C LEU A 61 -4.30 6.33 1.32
N ALA A 62 -3.97 7.52 1.79
CA ALA A 62 -4.72 8.72 1.43
C ALA A 62 -4.64 8.98 -0.08
N ARG A 63 -3.47 8.84 -0.67
CA ARG A 63 -3.29 9.00 -2.11
C ARG A 63 -4.06 7.95 -2.91
N LEU A 64 -3.99 6.69 -2.51
CA LEU A 64 -4.72 5.60 -3.17
C LEU A 64 -6.22 5.79 -3.08
N GLY A 65 -6.71 6.25 -1.94
CA GLY A 65 -8.13 6.58 -1.77
C GLY A 65 -8.59 7.67 -2.72
N ALA A 66 -7.76 8.70 -2.93
CA ALA A 66 -8.07 9.77 -3.87
C ALA A 66 -8.07 9.28 -5.32
N MET A 67 -7.20 8.33 -5.66
CA MET A 67 -7.10 7.78 -7.02
C MET A 67 -8.27 6.88 -7.40
N LYS A 68 -9.00 6.36 -6.43
CA LYS A 68 -10.13 5.45 -6.68
C LYS A 68 -11.41 6.17 -7.09
N ARG A 69 -11.39 7.49 -7.13
CA ARG A 69 -12.59 8.26 -7.48
C ARG A 69 -12.59 8.65 -8.95
#